data_7ccf9d3854c791ccc5ba5588da54baee
#
_entry.id   7ccf9d3854c791ccc5ba5588da54baee
#
_cell.length_a   1.000
_cell.length_b   1.000
_cell.length_c   1.000
_cell.angle_alpha   90.00
_cell.angle_beta   90.00
_cell.angle_gamma   90.00
#
_symmetry.space_group_name_H-M   'P 1'
#
loop_
_entity.id
_entity.type
_entity.pdbx_description
1 polymer ?
#
loop_
_entity_poly.entity_id
_entity_poly.type
_entity_poly.pdbx_seq_one_letter_code
_entity_poly.pdbx_strand_id
1 'polypeptide(L)'
;MRCVQVRESELGDADAIAHVQVETWRAAYRGIVPDMYLDDMDVSERAERWRQRSTEHRSTWVAECDSKVVGFVAFGACRDGDVSAAVGELHAIYVLPDRWRRGAGRALHDRCVAELGGCGFDEATLWALDANPGAKAFYEALGWEADGATVPHDFAGTEMILVRYRRSL
;
A
#
# COMPACT_ATOMS: atom_id res chain seq x y z
N MET A 1 -12.10 3.67 -22.91
CA MET A 1 -11.64 3.61 -21.50
C MET A 1 -11.27 2.16 -21.22
N ARG A 2 -9.99 1.87 -21.00
CA ARG A 2 -9.56 0.50 -20.72
C ARG A 2 -9.92 0.20 -19.26
N CYS A 3 -10.74 -0.84 -19.02
CA CYS A 3 -11.20 -1.21 -17.69
C CYS A 3 -10.04 -1.72 -16.84
N VAL A 4 -9.87 -1.12 -15.65
CA VAL A 4 -9.06 -1.70 -14.59
C VAL A 4 -9.87 -2.84 -13.98
N GLN A 5 -9.31 -4.05 -13.97
CA GLN A 5 -9.86 -5.21 -13.28
C GLN A 5 -9.08 -5.43 -11.99
N VAL A 6 -9.79 -5.66 -10.88
CA VAL A 6 -9.17 -5.97 -9.59
C VAL A 6 -9.48 -7.41 -9.23
N ARG A 7 -8.44 -8.19 -8.94
CA ARG A 7 -8.54 -9.60 -8.53
C ARG A 7 -7.59 -9.93 -7.37
N GLU A 8 -7.85 -11.02 -6.70
CA GLU A 8 -6.91 -11.56 -5.72
C GLU A 8 -5.58 -11.92 -6.39
N SER A 9 -4.48 -11.70 -5.69
CA SER A 9 -3.15 -12.02 -6.22
C SER A 9 -2.88 -13.51 -6.18
N GLU A 10 -2.12 -13.98 -7.16
CA GLU A 10 -1.60 -15.34 -7.23
C GLU A 10 -0.09 -15.36 -6.95
N LEU A 11 0.47 -16.53 -6.67
CA LEU A 11 1.91 -16.67 -6.41
C LEU A 11 2.76 -16.16 -7.58
N GLY A 12 2.26 -16.30 -8.81
CA GLY A 12 2.90 -15.81 -10.03
C GLY A 12 2.97 -14.29 -10.16
N ASP A 13 2.20 -13.54 -9.36
CA ASP A 13 2.19 -12.07 -9.41
C ASP A 13 3.35 -11.43 -8.65
N ALA A 14 4.11 -12.18 -7.87
CA ALA A 14 5.13 -11.64 -6.96
C ALA A 14 6.16 -10.74 -7.65
N ASP A 15 6.62 -11.10 -8.84
CA ASP A 15 7.56 -10.30 -9.62
C ASP A 15 6.94 -8.98 -10.09
N ALA A 16 5.70 -9.03 -10.56
CA ALA A 16 4.97 -7.85 -10.99
C ALA A 16 4.64 -6.91 -9.81
N ILE A 17 4.23 -7.46 -8.67
CA ILE A 17 4.00 -6.71 -7.43
C ILE A 17 5.28 -6.01 -6.97
N ALA A 18 6.42 -6.73 -6.97
CA ALA A 18 7.71 -6.17 -6.61
C ALA A 18 8.13 -5.04 -7.56
N HIS A 19 7.94 -5.24 -8.87
CA HIS A 19 8.20 -4.21 -9.87
C HIS A 19 7.34 -2.95 -9.62
N VAL A 20 6.03 -3.11 -9.42
CA VAL A 20 5.13 -1.99 -9.10
C VAL A 20 5.60 -1.26 -7.85
N GLN A 21 5.98 -2.00 -6.79
CA GLN A 21 6.46 -1.40 -5.55
C GLN A 21 7.70 -0.54 -5.78
N VAL A 22 8.73 -1.10 -6.43
CA VAL A 22 10.02 -0.40 -6.65
C VAL A 22 9.84 0.84 -7.53
N GLU A 23 9.14 0.71 -8.66
CA GLU A 23 8.91 1.84 -9.57
C GLU A 23 8.07 2.94 -8.93
N THR A 24 7.06 2.57 -8.16
CA THR A 24 6.24 3.55 -7.43
C THR A 24 7.07 4.27 -6.36
N TRP A 25 7.90 3.54 -5.61
CA TRP A 25 8.76 4.15 -4.59
C TRP A 25 9.74 5.12 -5.19
N ARG A 26 10.42 4.73 -6.27
CA ARG A 26 11.36 5.60 -6.98
C ARG A 26 10.72 6.88 -7.52
N ALA A 27 9.48 6.81 -7.99
CA ALA A 27 8.76 7.97 -8.49
C ALA A 27 8.15 8.85 -7.38
N ALA A 28 7.53 8.23 -6.37
CA ALA A 28 6.79 8.94 -5.33
C ALA A 28 7.69 9.54 -4.25
N TYR A 29 8.83 8.92 -3.97
CA TYR A 29 9.69 9.29 -2.84
C TYR A 29 11.03 9.93 -3.26
N ARG A 30 11.29 10.11 -4.55
CA ARG A 30 12.48 10.84 -5.03
C ARG A 30 12.47 12.26 -4.46
N GLY A 31 13.59 12.67 -3.83
CA GLY A 31 13.70 13.96 -3.15
C GLY A 31 13.00 14.02 -1.78
N ILE A 32 12.38 12.93 -1.32
CA ILE A 32 11.77 12.81 0.02
C ILE A 32 12.60 11.81 0.85
N VAL A 33 12.78 10.59 0.34
CA VAL A 33 13.61 9.56 0.93
C VAL A 33 15.00 9.62 0.27
N PRO A 34 16.11 9.28 0.97
CA PRO A 34 17.44 9.31 0.38
C PRO A 34 17.51 8.54 -0.95
N ASP A 35 18.06 9.18 -1.99
CA ASP A 35 18.14 8.59 -3.32
C ASP A 35 18.87 7.25 -3.31
N MET A 36 19.93 7.10 -2.53
CA MET A 36 20.67 5.86 -2.37
C MET A 36 19.77 4.70 -1.89
N TYR A 37 18.84 4.96 -0.96
CA TYR A 37 17.88 3.96 -0.50
C TYR A 37 16.97 3.49 -1.64
N LEU A 38 16.51 4.42 -2.48
CA LEU A 38 15.63 4.12 -3.62
C LEU A 38 16.38 3.40 -4.75
N ASP A 39 17.64 3.78 -4.99
CA ASP A 39 18.46 3.19 -6.04
C ASP A 39 18.92 1.76 -5.69
N ASP A 40 19.13 1.49 -4.40
CA ASP A 40 19.49 0.16 -3.88
C ASP A 40 18.30 -0.82 -3.79
N MET A 41 17.07 -0.37 -4.06
CA MET A 41 15.91 -1.26 -4.06
C MET A 41 16.00 -2.30 -5.17
N ASP A 42 16.14 -3.57 -4.81
CA ASP A 42 16.20 -4.70 -5.73
C ASP A 42 14.83 -5.36 -5.92
N VAL A 43 14.41 -5.48 -7.20
CA VAL A 43 13.11 -6.08 -7.55
C VAL A 43 13.06 -7.57 -7.22
N SER A 44 14.16 -8.31 -7.44
CA SER A 44 14.20 -9.76 -7.20
C SER A 44 14.12 -10.09 -5.72
N GLU A 45 14.83 -9.33 -4.87
CA GLU A 45 14.74 -9.47 -3.42
C GLU A 45 13.31 -9.16 -2.90
N ARG A 46 12.68 -8.11 -3.45
CA ARG A 46 11.30 -7.77 -3.12
C ARG A 46 10.32 -8.85 -3.57
N ALA A 47 10.51 -9.42 -4.76
CA ALA A 47 9.68 -10.50 -5.27
C ALA A 47 9.75 -11.75 -4.36
N GLU A 48 10.94 -12.10 -3.88
CA GLU A 48 11.10 -13.21 -2.95
C GLU A 48 10.37 -12.96 -1.62
N ARG A 49 10.44 -11.75 -1.07
CA ARG A 49 9.67 -11.37 0.11
C ARG A 49 8.16 -11.45 -0.14
N TRP A 50 7.68 -11.10 -1.33
CA TRP A 50 6.26 -11.24 -1.69
C TRP A 50 5.83 -12.69 -1.82
N ARG A 51 6.66 -13.59 -2.36
CA ARG A 51 6.38 -15.04 -2.40
C ARG A 51 6.24 -15.61 -1.00
N GLN A 52 7.12 -15.24 -0.07
CA GLN A 52 7.06 -15.68 1.32
C GLN A 52 5.80 -15.16 2.03
N ARG A 53 5.41 -13.92 1.78
CA ARG A 53 4.20 -13.32 2.37
C ARG A 53 2.90 -13.98 1.90
N SER A 54 2.86 -14.52 0.70
CA SER A 54 1.69 -15.23 0.17
C SER A 54 1.34 -16.50 0.96
N THR A 55 2.24 -16.98 1.81
CA THR A 55 2.01 -18.11 2.72
C THR A 55 1.49 -17.68 4.10
N GLU A 56 1.51 -16.38 4.41
CA GLU A 56 1.00 -15.80 5.65
C GLU A 56 -0.43 -15.27 5.40
N HIS A 57 -1.36 -15.44 6.32
CA HIS A 57 -2.77 -15.02 6.25
C HIS A 57 -2.99 -13.50 6.02
N ARG A 58 -2.40 -12.97 4.94
CA ARG A 58 -2.50 -11.56 4.52
C ARG A 58 -3.06 -11.49 3.11
N SER A 59 -4.12 -10.73 2.95
CA SER A 59 -4.74 -10.57 1.65
C SER A 59 -3.96 -9.57 0.79
N THR A 60 -3.72 -9.94 -0.46
CA THR A 60 -3.14 -9.07 -1.47
C THR A 60 -4.00 -9.13 -2.73
N TRP A 61 -4.34 -7.99 -3.28
CA TRP A 61 -5.13 -7.85 -4.50
C TRP A 61 -4.35 -7.03 -5.52
N VAL A 62 -4.49 -7.37 -6.79
CA VAL A 62 -3.82 -6.69 -7.90
C VAL A 62 -4.83 -5.99 -8.81
N ALA A 63 -4.40 -4.86 -9.38
CA ALA A 63 -5.11 -4.20 -10.45
C ALA A 63 -4.44 -4.52 -11.78
N GLU A 64 -5.21 -5.03 -12.72
CA GLU A 64 -4.76 -5.34 -14.07
C GLU A 64 -5.31 -4.37 -15.12
N CYS A 65 -4.49 -4.07 -16.11
CA CYS A 65 -4.88 -3.37 -17.31
C CYS A 65 -4.16 -4.01 -18.50
N ASP A 66 -4.91 -4.42 -19.52
CA ASP A 66 -4.37 -5.14 -20.68
C ASP A 66 -3.54 -6.39 -20.29
N SER A 67 -4.05 -7.19 -19.35
CA SER A 67 -3.40 -8.41 -18.82
C SER A 67 -2.04 -8.16 -18.16
N LYS A 68 -1.78 -6.94 -17.69
CA LYS A 68 -0.59 -6.59 -16.93
C LYS A 68 -0.99 -6.04 -15.57
N VAL A 69 -0.31 -6.48 -14.53
CA VAL A 69 -0.44 -5.92 -13.19
C VAL A 69 0.13 -4.49 -13.20
N VAL A 70 -0.70 -3.52 -12.86
CA VAL A 70 -0.37 -2.09 -12.84
C VAL A 70 -0.42 -1.48 -11.44
N GLY A 71 -0.89 -2.24 -10.47
CA GLY A 71 -0.98 -1.81 -9.07
C GLY A 71 -1.34 -2.97 -8.17
N PHE A 72 -1.18 -2.77 -6.87
CA PHE A 72 -1.61 -3.74 -5.86
C PHE A 72 -1.98 -3.06 -4.54
N VAL A 73 -2.74 -3.77 -3.71
CA VAL A 73 -3.04 -3.43 -2.32
C VAL A 73 -2.81 -4.66 -1.44
N ALA A 74 -2.18 -4.45 -0.28
CA ALA A 74 -2.00 -5.47 0.75
C ALA A 74 -2.60 -4.99 2.07
N PHE A 75 -3.35 -5.86 2.75
CA PHE A 75 -4.08 -5.53 3.97
C PHE A 75 -4.26 -6.75 4.86
N GLY A 76 -4.76 -6.55 6.06
CA GLY A 76 -5.05 -7.60 7.03
C GLY A 76 -5.37 -7.03 8.41
N ALA A 77 -5.15 -7.82 9.46
CA ALA A 77 -5.26 -7.33 10.82
C ALA A 77 -4.25 -6.22 11.10
N CYS A 78 -4.64 -5.25 11.93
CA CYS A 78 -3.73 -4.20 12.36
C CYS A 78 -2.60 -4.79 13.22
N ARG A 79 -1.39 -4.26 13.02
CA ARG A 79 -0.17 -4.71 13.70
C ARG A 79 0.22 -3.79 14.87
N ASP A 80 -0.51 -2.69 15.05
CA ASP A 80 -0.25 -1.74 16.13
C ASP A 80 -0.73 -2.30 17.46
N GLY A 81 0.11 -2.21 18.48
CA GLY A 81 -0.20 -2.74 19.82
C GLY A 81 -1.18 -1.88 20.64
N ASP A 82 -1.51 -0.70 20.16
CA ASP A 82 -2.40 0.27 20.82
C ASP A 82 -3.85 0.25 20.30
N VAL A 83 -4.17 -0.68 19.38
CA VAL A 83 -5.52 -0.84 18.82
C VAL A 83 -6.12 -2.21 19.15
N SER A 84 -7.45 -2.30 19.09
CA SER A 84 -8.15 -3.55 19.34
C SER A 84 -8.02 -4.54 18.17
N ALA A 85 -8.31 -5.81 18.43
CA ALA A 85 -8.33 -6.86 17.38
C ALA A 85 -9.44 -6.65 16.32
N ALA A 86 -10.39 -5.74 16.57
CA ALA A 86 -11.44 -5.37 15.62
C ALA A 86 -10.98 -4.34 14.57
N VAL A 87 -9.69 -3.97 14.56
CA VAL A 87 -9.13 -3.00 13.63
C VAL A 87 -8.30 -3.71 12.57
N GLY A 88 -8.62 -3.45 11.30
CA GLY A 88 -7.82 -3.86 10.16
C GLY A 88 -6.75 -2.83 9.81
N GLU A 89 -5.85 -3.19 8.88
CA GLU A 89 -4.81 -2.27 8.40
C GLU A 89 -4.64 -2.41 6.89
N LEU A 90 -4.65 -1.28 6.18
CA LEU A 90 -4.13 -1.18 4.83
C LEU A 90 -2.61 -1.07 4.92
N HIS A 91 -1.90 -2.17 4.64
CA HIS A 91 -0.44 -2.27 4.81
C HIS A 91 0.34 -1.56 3.69
N ALA A 92 -0.15 -1.63 2.46
CA ALA A 92 0.48 -1.05 1.29
C ALA A 92 -0.52 -0.89 0.15
N ILE A 93 -0.44 0.19 -0.61
CA ILE A 93 -1.15 0.39 -1.87
C ILE A 93 -0.25 1.16 -2.83
N TYR A 94 0.02 0.57 -3.99
CA TYR A 94 0.88 1.17 -4.99
C TYR A 94 0.32 0.96 -6.39
N VAL A 95 0.53 1.94 -7.26
CA VAL A 95 0.16 1.93 -8.68
C VAL A 95 1.31 2.49 -9.49
N LEU A 96 1.64 1.88 -10.61
CA LEU A 96 2.68 2.36 -11.52
C LEU A 96 2.49 3.84 -11.86
N PRO A 97 3.56 4.66 -11.90
CA PRO A 97 3.48 6.11 -12.09
C PRO A 97 2.75 6.52 -13.37
N ASP A 98 2.94 5.79 -14.47
CA ASP A 98 2.27 6.04 -15.75
C ASP A 98 0.76 5.71 -15.73
N ARG A 99 0.28 5.12 -14.65
CA ARG A 99 -1.12 4.73 -14.41
C ARG A 99 -1.82 5.54 -13.32
N TRP A 100 -1.13 6.50 -12.73
CA TRP A 100 -1.74 7.38 -11.73
C TRP A 100 -2.90 8.19 -12.30
N ARG A 101 -3.86 8.54 -11.44
CA ARG A 101 -5.07 9.30 -11.76
C ARG A 101 -5.95 8.68 -12.85
N ARG A 102 -5.86 7.36 -13.04
CA ARG A 102 -6.68 6.59 -13.99
C ARG A 102 -7.64 5.61 -13.29
N GLY A 103 -7.84 5.76 -11.98
CA GLY A 103 -8.81 5.00 -11.19
C GLY A 103 -8.29 3.71 -10.55
N ALA A 104 -7.10 3.20 -10.92
CA ALA A 104 -6.57 1.95 -10.36
C ALA A 104 -6.39 2.00 -8.84
N GLY A 105 -5.82 3.09 -8.31
CA GLY A 105 -5.65 3.26 -6.86
C GLY A 105 -6.97 3.27 -6.11
N ARG A 106 -8.00 3.94 -6.65
CA ARG A 106 -9.33 3.94 -6.05
C ARG A 106 -9.97 2.56 -6.08
N ALA A 107 -9.89 1.84 -7.19
CA ALA A 107 -10.44 0.49 -7.31
C ALA A 107 -9.80 -0.49 -6.32
N LEU A 108 -8.47 -0.44 -6.14
CA LEU A 108 -7.74 -1.22 -5.15
C LEU A 108 -8.15 -0.86 -3.71
N HIS A 109 -8.24 0.43 -3.42
CA HIS A 109 -8.68 0.94 -2.12
C HIS A 109 -10.11 0.46 -1.78
N ASP A 110 -11.05 0.63 -2.71
CA ASP A 110 -12.45 0.26 -2.49
C ASP A 110 -12.58 -1.27 -2.26
N ARG A 111 -11.77 -2.07 -2.95
CA ARG A 111 -11.67 -3.51 -2.70
C ARG A 111 -11.12 -3.80 -1.31
N CYS A 112 -10.03 -3.18 -0.90
CA CYS A 112 -9.45 -3.33 0.44
C CYS A 112 -10.46 -3.05 1.54
N VAL A 113 -11.18 -1.94 1.44
CA VAL A 113 -12.20 -1.54 2.42
C VAL A 113 -13.33 -2.57 2.49
N ALA A 114 -13.81 -3.05 1.33
CA ALA A 114 -14.87 -4.06 1.27
C ALA A 114 -14.42 -5.39 1.90
N GLU A 115 -13.20 -5.83 1.62
CA GLU A 115 -12.66 -7.08 2.16
C GLU A 115 -12.42 -6.99 3.68
N LEU A 116 -11.86 -5.88 4.18
CA LEU A 116 -11.68 -5.67 5.62
C LEU A 116 -13.02 -5.68 6.36
N GLY A 117 -14.03 -4.97 5.86
CA GLY A 117 -15.38 -5.01 6.42
C GLY A 117 -16.01 -6.41 6.35
N GLY A 118 -15.81 -7.14 5.24
CA GLY A 118 -16.25 -8.53 5.07
C GLY A 118 -15.57 -9.51 6.03
N CYS A 119 -14.35 -9.22 6.48
CA CYS A 119 -13.64 -9.99 7.51
C CYS A 119 -14.10 -9.65 8.93
N GLY A 120 -15.01 -8.68 9.12
CA GLY A 120 -15.58 -8.32 10.42
C GLY A 120 -14.78 -7.26 11.19
N PHE A 121 -13.90 -6.52 10.52
CA PHE A 121 -13.29 -5.34 11.12
C PHE A 121 -14.27 -4.17 11.10
N ASP A 122 -14.32 -3.41 12.19
CA ASP A 122 -15.20 -2.23 12.33
C ASP A 122 -14.52 -0.95 11.82
N GLU A 123 -13.19 -0.94 11.91
CA GLU A 123 -12.33 0.19 11.55
C GLU A 123 -11.08 -0.32 10.82
N ALA A 124 -10.43 0.58 10.10
CA ALA A 124 -9.11 0.33 9.53
C ALA A 124 -8.14 1.48 9.80
N THR A 125 -6.85 1.14 9.89
CA THR A 125 -5.74 2.09 9.96
C THR A 125 -4.82 1.95 8.74
N LEU A 126 -4.00 2.96 8.54
CA LEU A 126 -2.84 2.92 7.65
C LEU A 126 -1.76 3.89 8.15
N TRP A 127 -0.53 3.65 7.74
CA TRP A 127 0.59 4.55 7.98
C TRP A 127 1.05 5.20 6.67
N ALA A 128 1.21 6.50 6.67
CA ALA A 128 1.70 7.27 5.54
C ALA A 128 2.90 8.14 5.96
N LEU A 129 3.84 8.33 5.04
CA LEU A 129 4.97 9.24 5.27
C LEU A 129 4.45 10.69 5.33
N ASP A 130 4.72 11.40 6.42
CA ASP A 130 4.24 12.78 6.63
C ASP A 130 4.72 13.73 5.53
N ALA A 131 5.93 13.52 5.04
CA ALA A 131 6.53 14.27 3.95
C ALA A 131 5.96 13.94 2.55
N ASN A 132 4.95 13.05 2.43
CA ASN A 132 4.30 12.73 1.16
C ASN A 132 2.89 13.35 1.06
N PRO A 133 2.75 14.62 0.62
CA PRO A 133 1.45 15.28 0.53
C PRO A 133 0.50 14.62 -0.48
N GLY A 134 1.04 13.94 -1.51
CA GLY A 134 0.23 13.25 -2.51
C GLY A 134 -0.49 12.03 -1.94
N ALA A 135 0.18 11.23 -1.12
CA ALA A 135 -0.43 10.10 -0.43
C ALA A 135 -1.46 10.58 0.60
N LYS A 136 -1.14 11.59 1.38
CA LYS A 136 -2.06 12.18 2.38
C LYS A 136 -3.34 12.66 1.71
N ALA A 137 -3.24 13.47 0.66
CA ALA A 137 -4.40 13.96 -0.10
C ALA A 137 -5.24 12.81 -0.72
N PHE A 138 -4.59 11.73 -1.17
CA PHE A 138 -5.27 10.55 -1.69
C PHE A 138 -6.13 9.89 -0.61
N TYR A 139 -5.57 9.66 0.58
CA TYR A 139 -6.30 9.03 1.68
C TYR A 139 -7.42 9.93 2.22
N GLU A 140 -7.16 11.21 2.42
CA GLU A 140 -8.14 12.18 2.89
C GLU A 140 -9.34 12.28 1.91
N ALA A 141 -9.09 12.29 0.60
CA ALA A 141 -10.15 12.27 -0.43
C ALA A 141 -10.99 10.97 -0.41
N LEU A 142 -10.49 9.90 0.22
CA LEU A 142 -11.18 8.62 0.38
C LEU A 142 -11.77 8.44 1.78
N GLY A 143 -11.83 9.50 2.58
CA GLY A 143 -12.48 9.51 3.90
C GLY A 143 -11.63 8.96 5.05
N TRP A 144 -10.30 8.96 4.90
CA TRP A 144 -9.40 8.68 5.99
C TRP A 144 -9.06 9.97 6.74
N GLU A 145 -8.93 9.88 8.06
CA GLU A 145 -8.61 10.99 8.94
C GLU A 145 -7.37 10.65 9.78
N ALA A 146 -6.47 11.63 9.95
CA ALA A 146 -5.33 11.47 10.83
C ALA A 146 -5.81 11.35 12.28
N ASP A 147 -5.38 10.31 13.00
CA ASP A 147 -5.80 10.04 14.38
C ASP A 147 -4.82 10.62 15.43
N GLY A 148 -3.77 11.30 14.99
CA GLY A 148 -2.76 11.94 15.82
C GLY A 148 -1.58 11.05 16.21
N ALA A 149 -1.63 9.74 15.92
CA ALA A 149 -0.49 8.86 16.18
C ALA A 149 0.63 9.10 15.15
N THR A 150 1.87 9.13 15.62
CA THR A 150 3.06 9.26 14.79
C THR A 150 4.14 8.32 15.27
N VAL A 151 4.96 7.81 14.35
CA VAL A 151 6.14 7.00 14.67
C VAL A 151 7.33 7.43 13.81
N PRO A 152 8.53 7.47 14.37
CA PRO A 152 9.74 7.63 13.57
C PRO A 152 10.04 6.34 12.80
N HIS A 153 10.56 6.49 11.60
CA HIS A 153 11.03 5.38 10.77
C HIS A 153 12.36 5.76 10.12
N ASP A 154 13.34 4.86 10.19
CA ASP A 154 14.64 5.09 9.59
C ASP A 154 14.70 4.58 8.15
N PHE A 155 15.05 5.48 7.23
CA PHE A 155 15.32 5.17 5.83
C PHE A 155 16.80 5.37 5.55
N ALA A 156 17.58 4.31 5.69
CA ALA A 156 19.04 4.30 5.47
C ALA A 156 19.78 5.43 6.22
N GLY A 157 19.52 5.57 7.51
CA GLY A 157 20.15 6.58 8.38
C GLY A 157 19.46 7.94 8.38
N THR A 158 18.32 8.09 7.68
CA THR A 158 17.51 9.30 7.72
C THR A 158 16.18 8.98 8.42
N GLU A 159 16.01 9.56 9.61
CA GLU A 159 14.77 9.44 10.36
C GLU A 159 13.67 10.29 9.71
N MET A 160 12.52 9.69 9.47
CA MET A 160 11.34 10.34 8.93
C MET A 160 10.12 9.95 9.75
N ILE A 161 9.10 10.80 9.73
CA ILE A 161 7.88 10.58 10.52
C ILE A 161 6.82 9.92 9.65
N LEU A 162 6.23 8.84 10.16
CA LEU A 162 4.98 8.29 9.67
C LEU A 162 3.83 8.82 10.50
N VAL A 163 2.72 9.12 9.84
CA VAL A 163 1.46 9.54 10.46
C VAL A 163 0.41 8.47 10.24
N ARG A 164 -0.38 8.19 11.25
CA ARG A 164 -1.46 7.20 11.15
C ARG A 164 -2.77 7.86 10.74
N TYR A 165 -3.43 7.21 9.81
CA TYR A 165 -4.80 7.51 9.40
C TYR A 165 -5.74 6.39 9.82
N ARG A 166 -7.00 6.75 10.09
CA ARG A 166 -8.05 5.85 10.51
C ARG A 166 -9.34 6.14 9.75
N ARG A 167 -10.17 5.12 9.55
CA ARG A 167 -11.53 5.25 9.04
C ARG A 167 -12.42 4.14 9.57
N SER A 168 -13.75 4.40 9.65
CA SER A 168 -14.75 3.35 9.82
C SER A 168 -14.97 2.58 8.51
N LEU A 169 -15.29 1.30 8.61
CA LEU A 169 -15.53 0.37 7.50
C LEU A 169 -17.03 0.15 7.25
#